data_4db800d5fd9084d2ec8a4c1a0d05cd97
#
_entry.id   4db800d5fd9084d2ec8a4c1a0d05cd97
#
_cell.length_a   1.000
_cell.length_b   1.000
_cell.length_c   1.000
_cell.angle_alpha   90.00
_cell.angle_beta   90.00
_cell.angle_gamma   90.00
#
_symmetry.space_group_name_H-M   'P 1'
#
loop_
_entity.id
_entity.type
_entity.pdbx_description
1 polymer ?
#
loop_
_entity_poly.entity_id
_entity_poly.type
_entity_poly.pdbx_seq_one_letter_code
_entity_poly.pdbx_strand_id
1 'polypeptide(L)'
;MAHTKLGGNGEYHIKKSKLYFGIEGGNAAYTMIEQKTLQALYHAQAYVGLCSQSQQLQYNIQTGYKAFFTPNLIEHQIRSHFDISWQEEQHQGGVKIYAQNNLYTSEYDLNAIHNIRIQPFYELELAKIKLHAGVNLDMNIGTEQMLSATQNISFAPSPNIQFEWYIIPEKLHLHTEIEGSIAAGTIDESMHFNRYFDIPTIAGRREAKTYIPVAANLGFVVRPLRTMLIDIYGGYSLYKNDYTMLADLNSNVIKYSYLLHDYQRGHIGAALHYHYRDIVNVKANGHYYFWKNLSENIPVYDRPNWDANLRVEVNIDQKWSIYSDNRLEGARLAYTTLQDEKLRTTIDLNIGAEYDINRWLNVYLQLGNYLHRKNPIYYGYDTQGCHFLAGMKYVF
;
A
#
# COMPACT_ATOMS: atom_id res chain seq x y z
N MET A 1 -1.70 12.98 -17.14
CA MET A 1 -2.66 12.09 -16.48
C MET A 1 -3.75 12.94 -15.86
N ALA A 2 -5.01 12.65 -16.12
CA ALA A 2 -6.14 13.32 -15.47
C ALA A 2 -6.82 12.32 -14.52
N HIS A 3 -7.16 12.79 -13.34
CA HIS A 3 -7.84 11.98 -12.33
C HIS A 3 -9.01 12.79 -11.76
N THR A 4 -10.18 12.16 -11.70
CA THR A 4 -11.37 12.75 -11.10
C THR A 4 -11.98 11.74 -10.12
N LYS A 5 -12.39 12.23 -8.96
CA LYS A 5 -13.01 11.42 -7.92
C LYS A 5 -14.17 12.21 -7.31
N LEU A 6 -15.33 11.56 -7.17
CA LEU A 6 -16.51 12.09 -6.53
C LEU A 6 -17.07 11.04 -5.60
N GLY A 7 -17.49 11.45 -4.41
CA GLY A 7 -18.09 10.53 -3.44
C GLY A 7 -18.85 11.25 -2.35
N GLY A 8 -19.62 10.48 -1.62
CA GLY A 8 -20.36 10.94 -0.45
C GLY A 8 -20.52 9.80 0.56
N ASN A 9 -20.56 10.16 1.82
CA ASN A 9 -20.79 9.22 2.91
C ASN A 9 -21.82 9.78 3.90
N GLY A 10 -22.42 8.89 4.67
CA GLY A 10 -23.35 9.25 5.73
C GLY A 10 -23.30 8.24 6.87
N GLU A 11 -23.76 8.69 8.03
CA GLU A 11 -23.88 7.83 9.20
C GLU A 11 -25.19 8.09 9.94
N TYR A 12 -25.70 7.05 10.57
CA TYR A 12 -26.92 7.11 11.37
C TYR A 12 -26.74 6.33 12.67
N HIS A 13 -27.00 6.98 13.80
CA HIS A 13 -26.83 6.39 15.12
C HIS A 13 -28.11 5.63 15.56
N ILE A 14 -27.95 4.37 15.93
CA ILE A 14 -29.02 3.47 16.40
C ILE A 14 -28.68 2.98 17.81
N LYS A 15 -29.12 3.64 18.84
CA LYS A 15 -28.78 3.29 20.24
C LYS A 15 -27.27 3.13 20.47
N LYS A 16 -26.82 1.89 20.68
CA LYS A 16 -25.40 1.54 20.89
C LYS A 16 -24.69 1.12 19.61
N SER A 17 -25.24 1.43 18.46
CA SER A 17 -24.69 1.06 17.16
C SER A 17 -24.69 2.25 16.22
N LYS A 18 -23.83 2.21 15.24
CA LYS A 18 -23.76 3.19 14.16
C LYS A 18 -23.85 2.48 12.82
N LEU A 19 -24.86 2.81 12.03
CA LEU A 19 -24.95 2.46 10.62
C LEU A 19 -24.16 3.50 9.82
N TYR A 20 -23.30 3.07 8.92
CA TYR A 20 -22.58 3.95 8.03
C TYR A 20 -22.62 3.42 6.61
N PHE A 21 -22.56 4.31 5.63
CA PHE A 21 -22.61 3.96 4.22
C PHE A 21 -21.85 4.99 3.40
N GLY A 22 -21.42 4.59 2.21
CA GLY A 22 -20.77 5.51 1.29
C GLY A 22 -20.84 5.01 -0.14
N ILE A 23 -20.73 5.98 -1.05
CA ILE A 23 -20.60 5.76 -2.48
C ILE A 23 -19.44 6.60 -2.99
N GLU A 24 -18.72 6.07 -3.95
CA GLU A 24 -17.62 6.77 -4.60
C GLU A 24 -17.48 6.30 -6.04
N GLY A 25 -17.13 7.21 -6.92
CA GLY A 25 -16.77 6.89 -8.29
C GLY A 25 -15.67 7.81 -8.80
N GLY A 26 -14.93 7.35 -9.75
CA GLY A 26 -13.84 8.12 -10.31
C GLY A 26 -13.30 7.54 -11.60
N ASN A 27 -12.44 8.32 -12.23
CA ASN A 27 -11.71 7.88 -13.41
C ASN A 27 -10.25 8.30 -13.33
N ALA A 28 -9.40 7.56 -14.02
CA ALA A 28 -8.03 7.93 -14.30
C ALA A 28 -7.78 7.77 -15.81
N ALA A 29 -7.41 8.87 -16.46
CA ALA A 29 -7.07 8.86 -17.87
C ALA A 29 -5.55 8.96 -18.06
N TYR A 30 -4.99 8.12 -18.90
CA TYR A 30 -3.57 8.12 -19.23
C TYR A 30 -3.36 7.79 -20.71
N THR A 31 -2.23 8.22 -21.24
CA THR A 31 -1.85 7.96 -22.63
C THR A 31 -0.73 6.94 -22.65
N MET A 32 -0.90 5.85 -23.37
CA MET A 32 0.20 4.95 -23.68
C MET A 32 1.14 5.65 -24.68
N ILE A 33 2.43 5.68 -24.36
CA ILE A 33 3.44 6.45 -25.10
C ILE A 33 3.48 6.05 -26.59
N GLU A 34 3.26 4.79 -26.86
CA GLU A 34 3.43 4.21 -28.19
C GLU A 34 2.17 4.23 -29.05
N GLN A 35 1.00 4.11 -28.46
CA GLN A 35 -0.26 4.09 -29.21
C GLN A 35 -0.89 5.46 -29.36
N LYS A 36 -0.40 6.47 -28.63
CA LYS A 36 -0.98 7.82 -28.56
C LYS A 36 -2.49 7.82 -28.27
N THR A 37 -3.02 6.69 -27.82
CA THR A 37 -4.43 6.53 -27.49
C THR A 37 -4.64 6.83 -26.00
N LEU A 38 -5.65 7.63 -25.73
CA LEU A 38 -6.10 7.90 -24.36
C LEU A 38 -6.82 6.65 -23.84
N GLN A 39 -6.29 6.06 -22.79
CA GLN A 39 -7.00 5.02 -22.06
C GLN A 39 -7.57 5.57 -20.78
N ALA A 40 -8.77 5.16 -20.45
CA ALA A 40 -9.46 5.58 -19.23
C ALA A 40 -9.80 4.32 -18.38
N LEU A 41 -9.46 4.41 -17.14
CA LEU A 41 -9.86 3.45 -16.10
C LEU A 41 -10.95 4.10 -15.26
N TYR A 42 -12.04 3.41 -15.04
CA TYR A 42 -13.13 3.90 -14.20
C TYR A 42 -13.30 2.97 -13.01
N HIS A 43 -13.72 3.53 -11.90
CA HIS A 43 -14.16 2.75 -10.76
C HIS A 43 -15.42 3.35 -10.16
N ALA A 44 -16.25 2.47 -9.61
CA ALA A 44 -17.40 2.84 -8.80
C ALA A 44 -17.46 1.89 -7.60
N GLN A 45 -17.72 2.42 -6.41
CA GLN A 45 -17.87 1.61 -5.21
C GLN A 45 -19.00 2.11 -4.33
N ALA A 46 -19.65 1.18 -3.66
CA ALA A 46 -20.63 1.46 -2.61
C ALA A 46 -20.41 0.51 -1.45
N TYR A 47 -20.63 0.97 -0.24
CA TYR A 47 -20.53 0.15 0.95
C TYR A 47 -21.56 0.54 1.98
N VAL A 48 -21.91 -0.43 2.82
CA VAL A 48 -22.74 -0.24 4.02
C VAL A 48 -22.11 -1.03 5.16
N GLY A 49 -22.14 -0.48 6.35
CA GLY A 49 -21.62 -1.14 7.53
C GLY A 49 -22.35 -0.76 8.80
N LEU A 50 -22.23 -1.63 9.79
CA LEU A 50 -22.80 -1.48 11.13
C LEU A 50 -21.69 -1.73 12.15
N CYS A 51 -21.43 -0.78 13.03
CA CYS A 51 -20.44 -0.94 14.11
C CYS A 51 -21.05 -0.67 15.49
N SER A 52 -20.49 -1.35 16.49
CA SER A 52 -20.83 -1.16 17.88
C SER A 52 -20.25 0.15 18.42
N GLN A 53 -20.98 0.76 19.33
CA GLN A 53 -20.52 1.84 20.20
C GLN A 53 -20.34 1.36 21.65
N SER A 54 -20.42 0.07 21.90
CA SER A 54 -20.17 -0.53 23.21
C SER A 54 -18.67 -0.67 23.47
N GLN A 55 -18.25 -0.42 24.70
CA GLN A 55 -16.86 -0.65 25.10
C GLN A 55 -16.55 -2.14 25.31
N GLN A 56 -17.53 -2.93 25.70
CA GLN A 56 -17.33 -4.32 26.12
C GLN A 56 -17.46 -5.30 24.93
N LEU A 57 -18.53 -5.20 24.16
CA LEU A 57 -18.73 -5.97 22.94
C LEU A 57 -18.57 -5.03 21.75
N GLN A 58 -17.49 -5.21 21.03
CA GLN A 58 -17.18 -4.45 19.82
C GLN A 58 -17.46 -5.32 18.61
N TYR A 59 -18.13 -4.77 17.63
CA TYR A 59 -18.29 -5.40 16.34
C TYR A 59 -18.25 -4.34 15.23
N ASN A 60 -17.77 -4.75 14.08
CA ASN A 60 -17.80 -3.98 12.84
C ASN A 60 -18.10 -4.93 11.69
N ILE A 61 -19.26 -4.75 11.07
CA ILE A 61 -19.70 -5.55 9.93
C ILE A 61 -19.85 -4.60 8.76
N GLN A 62 -19.14 -4.85 7.70
CA GLN A 62 -19.19 -4.04 6.49
C GLN A 62 -19.29 -4.94 5.28
N THR A 63 -20.10 -4.57 4.31
CA THR A 63 -20.05 -5.13 2.98
C THR A 63 -20.03 -4.01 1.96
N GLY A 64 -19.34 -4.25 0.87
CA GLY A 64 -19.21 -3.28 -0.21
C GLY A 64 -19.05 -3.95 -1.55
N TYR A 65 -19.43 -3.24 -2.55
CA TYR A 65 -19.26 -3.60 -3.94
C TYR A 65 -18.40 -2.55 -4.62
N LYS A 66 -17.39 -3.01 -5.38
CA LYS A 66 -16.57 -2.16 -6.24
C LYS A 66 -16.57 -2.73 -7.64
N ALA A 67 -16.84 -1.90 -8.64
CA ALA A 67 -16.63 -2.20 -10.04
C ALA A 67 -15.43 -1.41 -10.56
N PHE A 68 -14.54 -2.10 -11.26
CA PHE A 68 -13.40 -1.51 -11.94
C PHE A 68 -13.51 -1.80 -13.43
N PHE A 69 -13.47 -0.76 -14.23
CA PHE A 69 -13.74 -0.83 -15.66
C PHE A 69 -12.49 -0.49 -16.46
N THR A 70 -12.19 -1.35 -17.43
CA THR A 70 -11.24 -1.10 -18.52
C THR A 70 -11.98 -1.27 -19.85
N PRO A 71 -11.41 -0.93 -21.01
CA PRO A 71 -12.11 -1.07 -22.30
C PRO A 71 -12.69 -2.45 -22.59
N ASN A 72 -12.00 -3.53 -22.16
CA ASN A 72 -12.38 -4.91 -22.52
C ASN A 72 -12.67 -5.80 -21.30
N LEU A 73 -12.77 -5.20 -20.10
CA LEU A 73 -12.95 -5.97 -18.89
C LEU A 73 -13.60 -5.14 -17.79
N ILE A 74 -14.54 -5.76 -17.07
CA ILE A 74 -15.07 -5.26 -15.83
C ILE A 74 -14.72 -6.25 -14.72
N GLU A 75 -14.04 -5.78 -13.68
CA GLU A 75 -13.81 -6.52 -12.45
C GLU A 75 -14.85 -6.10 -11.41
N HIS A 76 -15.64 -7.05 -10.95
CA HIS A 76 -16.61 -6.88 -9.88
C HIS A 76 -16.03 -7.45 -8.59
N GLN A 77 -15.85 -6.61 -7.58
CA GLN A 77 -15.33 -6.99 -6.28
C GLN A 77 -16.43 -6.86 -5.22
N ILE A 78 -16.77 -7.96 -4.57
CA ILE A 78 -17.62 -7.94 -3.38
C ILE A 78 -16.69 -8.14 -2.18
N ARG A 79 -16.59 -7.14 -1.32
CA ARG A 79 -15.73 -7.13 -0.13
C ARG A 79 -16.59 -7.12 1.11
N SER A 80 -16.38 -8.09 2.00
CA SER A 80 -17.06 -8.15 3.28
C SER A 80 -16.03 -8.23 4.40
N HIS A 81 -16.27 -7.46 5.43
CA HIS A 81 -15.48 -7.43 6.64
C HIS A 81 -16.39 -7.67 7.82
N PHE A 82 -16.03 -8.62 8.65
CA PHE A 82 -16.71 -8.94 9.89
C PHE A 82 -15.67 -9.00 11.00
N ASP A 83 -15.82 -8.13 11.99
CA ASP A 83 -14.94 -8.04 13.15
C ASP A 83 -15.82 -8.13 14.40
N ILE A 84 -15.52 -9.03 15.29
CA ILE A 84 -16.15 -9.14 16.58
C ILE A 84 -15.10 -9.38 17.65
N SER A 85 -15.16 -8.59 18.70
CA SER A 85 -14.27 -8.74 19.84
C SER A 85 -14.97 -8.41 21.15
N TRP A 86 -14.47 -9.00 22.19
CA TRP A 86 -14.91 -8.74 23.54
C TRP A 86 -13.72 -8.25 24.36
N GLN A 87 -13.94 -7.15 25.07
CA GLN A 87 -12.94 -6.48 25.88
C GLN A 87 -13.35 -6.51 27.36
N GLU A 88 -12.43 -6.93 28.21
CA GLU A 88 -12.56 -6.90 29.65
C GLU A 88 -11.26 -6.41 30.27
N GLU A 89 -11.33 -5.25 30.93
CA GLU A 89 -10.19 -4.59 31.54
C GLU A 89 -8.97 -4.47 30.58
N GLN A 90 -7.96 -5.30 30.80
CA GLN A 90 -6.69 -5.31 30.07
C GLN A 90 -6.63 -6.35 28.95
N HIS A 91 -7.71 -7.11 28.76
CA HIS A 91 -7.78 -8.24 27.85
C HIS A 91 -8.81 -7.97 26.75
N GLN A 92 -8.45 -8.28 25.53
CA GLN A 92 -9.38 -8.29 24.40
C GLN A 92 -9.15 -9.57 23.59
N GLY A 93 -10.22 -10.25 23.25
CA GLY A 93 -10.17 -11.42 22.38
C GLY A 93 -11.22 -11.31 21.28
N GLY A 94 -10.90 -11.81 20.09
CA GLY A 94 -11.83 -11.66 18.98
C GLY A 94 -11.45 -12.44 17.72
N VAL A 95 -12.27 -12.25 16.71
CA VAL A 95 -12.07 -12.81 15.37
C VAL A 95 -12.38 -11.74 14.34
N LYS A 96 -11.49 -11.57 13.35
CA LYS A 96 -11.74 -10.77 12.15
C LYS A 96 -11.86 -11.70 10.95
N ILE A 97 -12.84 -11.46 10.11
CA ILE A 97 -13.08 -12.21 8.88
C ILE A 97 -13.14 -11.23 7.72
N TYR A 98 -12.32 -11.46 6.71
CA TYR A 98 -12.31 -10.72 5.47
C TYR A 98 -12.65 -11.67 4.34
N ALA A 99 -13.63 -11.31 3.52
CA ALA A 99 -13.97 -12.05 2.33
C ALA A 99 -13.95 -11.11 1.13
N GLN A 100 -13.28 -11.50 0.07
CA GLN A 100 -13.23 -10.77 -1.18
C GLN A 100 -13.54 -11.73 -2.33
N ASN A 101 -14.59 -11.43 -3.08
CA ASN A 101 -14.99 -12.18 -4.25
C ASN A 101 -14.75 -11.30 -5.48
N ASN A 102 -13.93 -11.77 -6.40
CA ASN A 102 -13.62 -11.10 -7.65
C ASN A 102 -14.29 -11.88 -8.79
N LEU A 103 -15.23 -11.24 -9.46
CA LEU A 103 -15.95 -11.75 -10.61
C LEU A 103 -15.60 -10.91 -11.83
N TYR A 104 -15.60 -11.48 -13.00
CA TYR A 104 -15.15 -10.79 -14.22
C TYR A 104 -16.20 -10.88 -15.32
N THR A 105 -16.43 -9.75 -15.99
CA THR A 105 -17.13 -9.67 -17.26
C THR A 105 -16.12 -9.21 -18.30
N SER A 106 -15.71 -10.09 -19.21
CA SER A 106 -14.65 -9.79 -20.17
C SER A 106 -14.75 -10.68 -21.41
N GLU A 107 -14.03 -10.28 -22.46
CA GLU A 107 -13.78 -11.12 -23.63
C GLU A 107 -12.76 -12.25 -23.34
N TYR A 108 -12.10 -12.20 -22.19
CA TYR A 108 -11.13 -13.18 -21.71
C TYR A 108 -11.83 -14.19 -20.81
N ASP A 109 -11.43 -15.46 -20.92
CA ASP A 109 -11.92 -16.53 -20.04
C ASP A 109 -11.24 -16.42 -18.67
N LEU A 110 -11.85 -15.65 -17.78
CA LEU A 110 -11.31 -15.35 -16.46
C LEU A 110 -12.16 -15.99 -15.38
N ASN A 111 -11.57 -16.92 -14.63
CA ASN A 111 -12.21 -17.56 -13.49
C ASN A 111 -12.44 -16.57 -12.33
N ALA A 112 -13.54 -16.76 -11.62
CA ALA A 112 -13.78 -16.05 -10.37
C ALA A 112 -12.75 -16.43 -9.30
N ILE A 113 -12.33 -15.46 -8.49
CA ILE A 113 -11.39 -15.68 -7.40
C ILE A 113 -12.03 -15.27 -6.08
N HIS A 114 -11.99 -16.17 -5.11
CA HIS A 114 -12.50 -15.94 -3.77
C HIS A 114 -11.35 -15.99 -2.77
N ASN A 115 -11.19 -14.92 -2.01
CA ASN A 115 -10.20 -14.82 -0.94
C ASN A 115 -10.93 -14.71 0.38
N ILE A 116 -10.59 -15.56 1.32
CA ILE A 116 -11.14 -15.52 2.68
C ILE A 116 -9.96 -15.53 3.65
N ARG A 117 -9.94 -14.55 4.57
CA ARG A 117 -9.00 -14.52 5.69
C ARG A 117 -9.81 -14.60 6.98
N ILE A 118 -9.42 -15.53 7.85
CA ILE A 118 -9.93 -15.64 9.22
C ILE A 118 -8.75 -15.35 10.16
N GLN A 119 -8.95 -14.41 11.08
CA GLN A 119 -7.91 -13.89 11.96
C GLN A 119 -8.40 -13.89 13.41
N PRO A 120 -8.30 -15.03 14.12
CA PRO A 120 -8.46 -15.04 15.56
C PRO A 120 -7.30 -14.29 16.21
N PHE A 121 -7.61 -13.51 17.25
CA PHE A 121 -6.59 -12.75 17.97
C PHE A 121 -6.92 -12.60 19.45
N TYR A 122 -5.86 -12.31 20.20
CA TYR A 122 -5.92 -11.95 21.60
C TYR A 122 -4.99 -10.77 21.84
N GLU A 123 -5.45 -9.79 22.61
CA GLU A 123 -4.68 -8.61 22.99
C GLU A 123 -4.59 -8.51 24.52
N LEU A 124 -3.42 -8.11 24.99
CA LEU A 124 -3.14 -7.83 26.40
C LEU A 124 -2.50 -6.45 26.51
N GLU A 125 -3.13 -5.54 27.26
CA GLU A 125 -2.59 -4.21 27.52
C GLU A 125 -2.31 -4.03 29.02
N LEU A 126 -1.02 -4.05 29.38
CA LEU A 126 -0.51 -3.78 30.70
C LEU A 126 0.14 -2.38 30.72
N ALA A 127 0.43 -1.84 31.91
CA ALA A 127 1.04 -0.52 32.05
C ALA A 127 2.35 -0.33 31.23
N LYS A 128 3.10 -1.42 31.00
CA LYS A 128 4.38 -1.36 30.28
C LYS A 128 4.47 -2.28 29.07
N ILE A 129 3.46 -3.08 28.83
CA ILE A 129 3.50 -4.11 27.78
C ILE A 129 2.18 -4.08 27.02
N LYS A 130 2.27 -4.06 25.69
CA LYS A 130 1.15 -4.35 24.80
C LYS A 130 1.51 -5.56 23.97
N LEU A 131 0.63 -6.54 23.95
CA LEU A 131 0.75 -7.75 23.15
C LEU A 131 -0.50 -7.94 22.32
N HIS A 132 -0.33 -8.10 21.03
CA HIS A 132 -1.33 -8.67 20.13
C HIS A 132 -0.79 -10.01 19.64
N ALA A 133 -1.54 -11.07 19.79
CA ALA A 133 -1.20 -12.40 19.34
C ALA A 133 -2.35 -12.97 18.51
N GLY A 134 -2.11 -13.23 17.26
CA GLY A 134 -3.09 -13.75 16.32
C GLY A 134 -2.45 -14.63 15.25
N VAL A 135 -3.29 -15.22 14.44
CA VAL A 135 -2.92 -16.02 13.27
C VAL A 135 -3.79 -15.60 12.10
N ASN A 136 -3.19 -15.41 10.94
CA ASN A 136 -3.91 -15.22 9.68
C ASN A 136 -4.08 -16.59 9.02
N LEU A 137 -5.31 -16.96 8.74
CA LEU A 137 -5.69 -18.17 7.99
C LEU A 137 -6.26 -17.72 6.65
N ASP A 138 -5.40 -17.65 5.65
CA ASP A 138 -5.77 -17.23 4.30
C ASP A 138 -6.18 -18.43 3.45
N MET A 139 -7.34 -18.35 2.81
CA MET A 139 -7.86 -19.34 1.86
C MET A 139 -8.13 -18.68 0.51
N ASN A 140 -7.65 -19.29 -0.56
CA ASN A 140 -7.85 -18.85 -1.93
C ASN A 140 -8.50 -19.93 -2.75
N ILE A 141 -9.64 -19.63 -3.35
CA ILE A 141 -10.44 -20.55 -4.16
C ILE A 141 -10.58 -19.96 -5.57
N GLY A 142 -10.56 -20.79 -6.59
CA GLY A 142 -10.68 -20.37 -7.99
C GLY A 142 -9.34 -20.00 -8.63
N THR A 143 -8.22 -20.34 -8.01
CA THR A 143 -6.88 -20.21 -8.61
C THR A 143 -6.51 -21.51 -9.29
N GLU A 144 -6.23 -21.46 -10.59
CA GLU A 144 -5.67 -22.60 -11.31
C GLU A 144 -4.14 -22.66 -11.13
N GLN A 145 -3.59 -23.85 -11.31
CA GLN A 145 -2.15 -24.06 -11.18
C GLN A 145 -1.45 -23.46 -12.41
N MET A 146 -0.67 -22.41 -12.21
CA MET A 146 0.16 -21.86 -13.27
C MET A 146 1.47 -22.63 -13.44
N LEU A 147 1.87 -22.86 -14.69
CA LEU A 147 3.13 -23.51 -15.03
C LEU A 147 4.37 -22.77 -14.49
N SER A 148 4.28 -21.46 -14.30
CA SER A 148 5.37 -20.61 -13.81
C SER A 148 5.36 -20.38 -12.30
N ALA A 149 4.34 -20.84 -11.57
CA ALA A 149 4.29 -20.68 -10.12
C ALA A 149 5.27 -21.63 -9.43
N THR A 150 6.08 -21.12 -8.51
CA THR A 150 6.97 -21.94 -7.69
C THR A 150 6.18 -22.82 -6.72
N GLN A 151 4.98 -22.39 -6.34
CA GLN A 151 4.08 -23.10 -5.44
C GLN A 151 2.63 -22.65 -5.63
N ASN A 152 1.69 -23.59 -5.70
CA ASN A 152 0.26 -23.27 -5.63
C ASN A 152 -0.16 -23.09 -4.18
N ILE A 153 -0.68 -21.92 -3.84
CA ILE A 153 -1.01 -21.54 -2.47
C ILE A 153 -2.53 -21.35 -2.36
N SER A 154 -3.23 -22.40 -2.00
CA SER A 154 -4.68 -22.36 -1.73
C SER A 154 -5.01 -22.08 -0.27
N PHE A 155 -4.12 -22.47 0.65
CA PHE A 155 -4.23 -22.21 2.08
C PHE A 155 -2.88 -21.75 2.63
N ALA A 156 -2.88 -20.62 3.33
CA ALA A 156 -1.66 -19.97 3.82
C ALA A 156 -1.85 -19.49 5.27
N PRO A 157 -1.49 -20.32 6.27
CA PRO A 157 -1.42 -19.86 7.65
C PRO A 157 -0.19 -18.97 7.84
N SER A 158 -0.34 -17.86 8.56
CA SER A 158 0.77 -16.98 8.90
C SER A 158 0.59 -16.30 10.25
N PRO A 159 1.67 -15.92 10.93
CA PRO A 159 1.59 -15.23 12.21
C PRO A 159 1.00 -13.81 12.05
N ASN A 160 0.44 -13.32 13.15
CA ASN A 160 0.09 -11.91 13.32
C ASN A 160 0.33 -11.56 14.79
N ILE A 161 1.55 -11.13 15.09
CA ILE A 161 2.03 -10.87 16.45
C ILE A 161 2.60 -9.46 16.48
N GLN A 162 2.15 -8.64 17.44
CA GLN A 162 2.73 -7.35 17.74
C GLN A 162 3.04 -7.27 19.22
N PHE A 163 4.21 -6.77 19.56
CA PHE A 163 4.64 -6.64 20.93
C PHE A 163 5.33 -5.29 21.13
N GLU A 164 4.90 -4.55 22.15
CA GLU A 164 5.52 -3.32 22.59
C GLU A 164 5.91 -3.42 24.06
N TRP A 165 7.10 -3.01 24.38
CA TRP A 165 7.59 -2.94 25.76
C TRP A 165 8.12 -1.55 26.07
N TYR A 166 7.43 -0.81 26.92
CA TYR A 166 7.78 0.52 27.41
C TYR A 166 8.82 0.40 28.52
N ILE A 167 10.11 0.27 28.15
CA ILE A 167 11.26 0.10 29.06
C ILE A 167 11.35 1.31 29.98
N ILE A 168 11.32 2.51 29.41
CA ILE A 168 11.23 3.78 30.12
C ILE A 168 9.99 4.49 29.56
N PRO A 169 8.90 4.63 30.35
CA PRO A 169 7.69 5.30 29.90
C PRO A 169 7.99 6.63 29.21
N GLU A 170 7.33 6.90 28.10
CA GLU A 170 7.46 8.10 27.26
C GLU A 170 8.83 8.33 26.61
N LYS A 171 9.90 7.59 26.97
CA LYS A 171 11.27 7.83 26.48
C LYS A 171 11.85 6.72 25.64
N LEU A 172 11.63 5.48 26.04
CA LEU A 172 12.23 4.32 25.36
C LEU A 172 11.26 3.16 25.36
N HIS A 173 10.89 2.67 24.18
CA HIS A 173 10.19 1.42 24.04
C HIS A 173 10.76 0.57 22.91
N LEU A 174 10.69 -0.73 23.11
CA LEU A 174 10.97 -1.74 22.11
C LEU A 174 9.64 -2.12 21.44
N HIS A 175 9.66 -2.27 20.13
CA HIS A 175 8.54 -2.81 19.38
C HIS A 175 8.97 -3.96 18.49
N THR A 176 8.10 -4.94 18.34
CA THR A 176 8.28 -6.02 17.38
C THR A 176 6.97 -6.33 16.69
N GLU A 177 7.05 -6.65 15.42
CA GLU A 177 5.92 -7.04 14.60
C GLU A 177 6.31 -8.25 13.76
N ILE A 178 5.49 -9.28 13.79
CA ILE A 178 5.66 -10.48 12.97
C ILE A 178 4.33 -10.74 12.28
N GLU A 179 4.29 -10.54 10.99
CA GLU A 179 3.08 -10.69 10.20
C GLU A 179 3.35 -11.50 8.93
N GLY A 180 2.34 -12.19 8.46
CA GLY A 180 2.34 -12.78 7.14
C GLY A 180 1.04 -12.48 6.40
N SER A 181 1.06 -12.60 5.10
CA SER A 181 -0.10 -12.26 4.27
C SER A 181 -0.03 -12.92 2.90
N ILE A 182 -1.18 -12.99 2.24
CA ILE A 182 -1.26 -13.33 0.82
C ILE A 182 -1.93 -12.17 0.08
N ALA A 183 -1.39 -11.82 -1.08
CA ALA A 183 -1.96 -10.77 -1.92
C ALA A 183 -3.32 -11.18 -2.49
N ALA A 184 -4.28 -10.27 -2.59
CA ALA A 184 -5.59 -10.53 -3.15
C ALA A 184 -5.54 -10.80 -4.67
N GLY A 185 -4.57 -10.23 -5.38
CA GLY A 185 -4.33 -10.47 -6.80
C GLY A 185 -5.43 -9.93 -7.70
N THR A 186 -5.95 -8.73 -7.43
CA THR A 186 -6.99 -8.10 -8.27
C THR A 186 -6.39 -7.44 -9.51
N ILE A 187 -7.18 -7.32 -10.56
CA ILE A 187 -6.78 -6.59 -11.77
C ILE A 187 -6.64 -5.10 -11.45
N ASP A 188 -7.56 -4.57 -10.66
CA ASP A 188 -7.50 -3.21 -10.15
C ASP A 188 -6.16 -2.88 -9.43
N GLU A 189 -5.73 -3.75 -8.51
CA GLU A 189 -4.42 -3.60 -7.84
C GLU A 189 -3.25 -3.69 -8.83
N SER A 190 -3.32 -4.63 -9.78
CA SER A 190 -2.29 -4.82 -10.80
C SER A 190 -2.17 -3.61 -11.72
N MET A 191 -3.29 -3.02 -12.15
CA MET A 191 -3.32 -1.80 -12.97
C MET A 191 -2.88 -0.56 -12.20
N HIS A 192 -3.13 -0.49 -10.90
CA HIS A 192 -2.57 0.57 -10.04
C HIS A 192 -1.06 0.44 -9.89
N PHE A 193 -0.57 -0.80 -9.79
CA PHE A 193 0.86 -1.06 -9.69
C PHE A 193 1.58 -0.74 -11.01
N ASN A 194 1.13 -1.30 -12.13
CA ASN A 194 1.66 -0.98 -13.47
C ASN A 194 0.54 -0.97 -14.51
N ARG A 195 0.12 0.22 -14.91
CA ARG A 195 -0.94 0.45 -15.90
C ARG A 195 -0.56 0.10 -17.34
N TYR A 196 0.70 -0.21 -17.58
CA TYR A 196 1.22 -0.55 -18.91
C TYR A 196 1.24 -2.05 -19.17
N PHE A 197 0.82 -2.87 -18.22
CA PHE A 197 0.54 -4.26 -18.47
C PHE A 197 -0.68 -4.43 -19.39
N ASP A 198 -0.63 -5.40 -20.27
CA ASP A 198 -1.82 -5.87 -20.98
C ASP A 198 -2.68 -6.77 -20.06
N ILE A 199 -3.97 -6.84 -20.35
CA ILE A 199 -4.92 -7.59 -19.51
C ILE A 199 -4.62 -9.09 -19.50
N PRO A 200 -4.27 -9.79 -20.61
CA PRO A 200 -3.86 -11.17 -20.56
C PRO A 200 -2.71 -11.44 -19.60
N THR A 201 -1.68 -10.59 -19.60
CA THR A 201 -0.55 -10.69 -18.67
C THR A 201 -0.99 -10.52 -17.21
N ILE A 202 -1.86 -9.54 -16.95
CA ILE A 202 -2.40 -9.31 -15.59
C ILE A 202 -3.26 -10.51 -15.17
N ALA A 203 -4.09 -11.04 -16.05
CA ALA A 203 -4.94 -12.18 -15.78
C ALA A 203 -4.13 -13.39 -15.35
N GLY A 204 -3.06 -13.70 -16.08
CA GLY A 204 -2.16 -14.79 -15.69
C GLY A 204 -1.48 -14.58 -14.34
N ARG A 205 -1.06 -13.33 -14.03
CA ARG A 205 -0.43 -13.01 -12.75
C ARG A 205 -1.37 -13.20 -11.55
N ARG A 206 -2.66 -12.86 -11.66
CA ARG A 206 -3.59 -12.94 -10.55
C ARG A 206 -3.78 -14.36 -10.01
N GLU A 207 -3.53 -15.38 -10.83
CA GLU A 207 -3.60 -16.77 -10.42
C GLU A 207 -2.41 -17.19 -9.56
N ALA A 208 -1.24 -16.58 -9.77
CA ALA A 208 -0.03 -16.82 -9.00
C ALA A 208 0.18 -15.69 -7.97
N LYS A 209 -0.38 -15.85 -6.80
CA LYS A 209 -0.38 -14.82 -5.76
C LYS A 209 0.92 -14.79 -4.99
N THR A 210 1.42 -13.59 -4.70
CA THR A 210 2.52 -13.39 -3.76
C THR A 210 2.06 -13.78 -2.35
N TYR A 211 2.78 -14.69 -1.74
CA TYR A 211 2.60 -15.10 -0.35
C TYR A 211 3.82 -14.67 0.47
N ILE A 212 3.56 -14.02 1.59
CA ILE A 212 4.55 -13.61 2.58
C ILE A 212 4.31 -14.47 3.83
N PRO A 213 4.99 -15.62 3.97
CA PRO A 213 4.83 -16.49 5.13
C PRO A 213 5.17 -15.79 6.43
N VAL A 214 6.18 -14.91 6.37
CA VAL A 214 6.66 -14.14 7.52
C VAL A 214 7.33 -12.85 7.05
N ALA A 215 6.95 -11.75 7.70
CA ALA A 215 7.66 -10.49 7.73
C ALA A 215 7.83 -10.12 9.21
N ALA A 216 9.06 -10.01 9.68
CA ALA A 216 9.39 -9.71 11.06
C ALA A 216 10.17 -8.41 11.16
N ASN A 217 9.78 -7.53 12.07
CA ASN A 217 10.45 -6.28 12.39
C ASN A 217 10.72 -6.20 13.89
N LEU A 218 11.86 -5.65 14.25
CA LEU A 218 12.24 -5.34 15.63
C LEU A 218 12.86 -3.96 15.64
N GLY A 219 12.44 -3.10 16.56
CA GLY A 219 12.96 -1.75 16.65
C GLY A 219 12.89 -1.14 18.05
N PHE A 220 13.57 -0.01 18.18
CA PHE A 220 13.59 0.79 19.37
C PHE A 220 13.18 2.22 19.04
N VAL A 221 12.14 2.69 19.71
CA VAL A 221 11.75 4.10 19.67
C VAL A 221 12.34 4.83 20.86
N VAL A 222 13.09 5.89 20.57
CA VAL A 222 13.73 6.76 21.56
C VAL A 222 13.14 8.15 21.44
N ARG A 223 12.75 8.75 22.56
CA ARG A 223 12.30 10.15 22.65
C ARG A 223 13.27 10.94 23.51
N PRO A 224 14.39 11.44 22.94
CA PRO A 224 15.38 12.21 23.69
C PRO A 224 14.81 13.55 24.17
N LEU A 225 13.88 14.11 23.42
CA LEU A 225 13.14 15.32 23.72
C LEU A 225 11.63 15.07 23.55
N ARG A 226 10.77 15.83 24.19
CA ARG A 226 9.31 15.74 24.00
C ARG A 226 8.89 16.05 22.55
N THR A 227 9.71 16.80 21.85
CA THR A 227 9.51 17.24 20.46
C THR A 227 10.17 16.32 19.43
N MET A 228 10.87 15.27 19.86
CA MET A 228 11.68 14.44 18.96
C MET A 228 11.45 12.95 19.25
N LEU A 229 11.14 12.20 18.19
CA LEU A 229 11.04 10.76 18.19
C LEU A 229 12.00 10.20 17.14
N ILE A 230 12.79 9.23 17.55
CA ILE A 230 13.69 8.47 16.68
C ILE A 230 13.30 7.00 16.79
N ASP A 231 13.07 6.36 15.68
CA ASP A 231 12.85 4.92 15.57
C ASP A 231 13.99 4.29 14.78
N ILE A 232 14.62 3.25 15.32
CA ILE A 232 15.69 2.49 14.67
C ILE A 232 15.25 1.04 14.67
N TYR A 233 15.15 0.45 13.50
CA TYR A 233 14.61 -0.90 13.35
C TYR A 233 15.32 -1.69 12.26
N GLY A 234 15.11 -2.98 12.33
CA GLY A 234 15.52 -3.91 11.28
C GLY A 234 14.58 -5.08 11.20
N GLY A 235 14.62 -5.78 10.11
CA GLY A 235 13.69 -6.88 9.91
C GLY A 235 14.09 -7.82 8.78
N TYR A 236 13.27 -8.84 8.65
CA TYR A 236 13.41 -9.87 7.65
C TYR A 236 12.05 -10.24 7.08
N SER A 237 11.98 -10.48 5.78
CA SER A 237 10.76 -10.92 5.10
C SER A 237 11.08 -12.00 4.06
N LEU A 238 10.18 -12.98 3.98
CA LEU A 238 10.21 -14.04 2.97
C LEU A 238 9.05 -13.85 2.02
N TYR A 239 9.33 -13.89 0.71
CA TYR A 239 8.35 -13.75 -0.35
C TYR A 239 8.34 -15.03 -1.19
N LYS A 240 7.15 -15.58 -1.41
CA LYS A 240 6.88 -16.71 -2.29
C LYS A 240 6.04 -16.25 -3.47
N ASN A 241 6.37 -16.72 -4.68
CA ASN A 241 5.69 -16.31 -5.91
C ASN A 241 5.64 -14.78 -6.08
N ASP A 242 6.68 -14.05 -5.64
CA ASP A 242 6.76 -12.62 -5.92
C ASP A 242 7.16 -12.39 -7.38
N TYR A 243 6.69 -11.30 -7.95
CA TYR A 243 6.89 -11.08 -9.37
C TYR A 243 7.99 -10.07 -9.68
N THR A 244 8.68 -10.33 -10.78
CA THR A 244 9.61 -9.43 -11.45
C THR A 244 9.04 -9.08 -12.81
N MET A 245 9.10 -7.81 -13.18
CA MET A 245 8.69 -7.38 -14.51
C MET A 245 9.76 -7.70 -15.53
N LEU A 246 9.36 -8.30 -16.64
CA LEU A 246 10.19 -8.54 -17.81
C LEU A 246 9.75 -7.57 -18.92
N ALA A 247 10.63 -6.69 -19.35
CA ALA A 247 10.41 -5.83 -20.50
C ALA A 247 10.80 -6.56 -21.79
N ASP A 248 9.82 -6.88 -22.63
CA ASP A 248 10.04 -7.48 -23.94
C ASP A 248 10.35 -6.41 -24.97
N LEU A 249 11.56 -6.46 -25.50
CA LEU A 249 12.11 -5.54 -26.50
C LEU A 249 12.10 -6.10 -27.93
N ASN A 250 11.53 -7.29 -28.15
CA ASN A 250 11.51 -7.93 -29.47
C ASN A 250 10.50 -7.30 -30.44
N SER A 251 9.68 -6.37 -29.96
CA SER A 251 8.71 -5.60 -30.75
C SER A 251 9.08 -4.11 -30.75
N ASN A 252 8.52 -3.34 -31.70
CA ASN A 252 8.66 -1.88 -31.70
C ASN A 252 7.96 -1.22 -30.49
N VAL A 253 7.33 -2.02 -29.65
CA VAL A 253 6.54 -1.63 -28.49
C VAL A 253 7.06 -2.38 -27.28
N ILE A 254 7.40 -1.69 -26.19
CA ILE A 254 7.82 -2.34 -24.94
C ILE A 254 6.58 -3.01 -24.32
N LYS A 255 6.54 -4.32 -24.33
CA LYS A 255 5.53 -5.10 -23.63
C LYS A 255 6.09 -5.61 -22.31
N TYR A 256 5.26 -5.62 -21.29
CA TYR A 256 5.63 -6.17 -19.99
C TYR A 256 4.97 -7.52 -19.79
N SER A 257 5.78 -8.48 -19.42
CA SER A 257 5.35 -9.74 -18.81
C SER A 257 5.92 -9.82 -17.40
N TYR A 258 5.73 -10.92 -16.72
CA TYR A 258 6.29 -11.12 -15.39
C TYR A 258 6.84 -12.54 -15.23
N LEU A 259 7.81 -12.64 -14.35
CA LEU A 259 8.35 -13.90 -13.86
C LEU A 259 8.10 -14.00 -12.36
N LEU A 260 7.90 -15.20 -11.87
CA LEU A 260 7.66 -15.48 -10.46
C LEU A 260 8.95 -15.98 -9.81
N HIS A 261 9.30 -15.41 -8.70
CA HIS A 261 10.48 -15.77 -7.93
C HIS A 261 10.18 -15.80 -6.43
N ASP A 262 10.96 -16.59 -5.72
CA ASP A 262 11.00 -16.55 -4.27
C ASP A 262 12.15 -15.66 -3.83
N TYR A 263 11.86 -14.67 -3.00
CA TYR A 263 12.83 -13.72 -2.47
C TYR A 263 12.91 -13.74 -0.95
N GLN A 264 14.07 -13.38 -0.44
CA GLN A 264 14.21 -12.94 0.94
C GLN A 264 14.73 -11.51 0.98
N ARG A 265 14.29 -10.76 1.96
CA ARG A 265 14.70 -9.38 2.22
C ARG A 265 15.08 -9.21 3.68
N GLY A 266 16.35 -8.88 3.93
CA GLY A 266 16.73 -8.22 5.17
C GLY A 266 16.66 -6.71 4.99
N HIS A 267 16.39 -5.97 6.06
CA HIS A 267 16.47 -4.52 6.04
C HIS A 267 16.87 -3.93 7.38
N ILE A 268 17.49 -2.77 7.33
CA ILE A 268 17.68 -1.86 8.45
C ILE A 268 17.08 -0.51 8.07
N GLY A 269 16.51 0.18 9.03
CA GLY A 269 15.89 1.47 8.81
C GLY A 269 15.96 2.38 10.02
N ALA A 270 15.76 3.66 9.75
CA ALA A 270 15.59 4.67 10.78
C ALA A 270 14.51 5.66 10.37
N ALA A 271 13.73 6.14 11.34
CA ALA A 271 12.77 7.20 11.17
C ALA A 271 12.99 8.29 12.23
N LEU A 272 12.80 9.54 11.82
CA LEU A 272 12.85 10.72 12.66
C LEU A 272 11.54 11.48 12.52
N HIS A 273 10.93 11.80 13.65
CA HIS A 273 9.85 12.76 13.70
C HIS A 273 10.25 13.86 14.71
N TYR A 274 10.35 15.09 14.20
CA TYR A 274 10.65 16.27 15.00
C TYR A 274 9.57 17.31 14.79
N HIS A 275 9.02 17.83 15.87
CA HIS A 275 8.09 18.95 15.84
C HIS A 275 8.51 20.02 16.83
N TYR A 276 8.53 21.24 16.39
CA TYR A 276 8.82 22.41 17.26
C TYR A 276 7.61 23.31 17.31
N ARG A 277 6.86 23.22 18.40
CA ARG A 277 5.56 23.89 18.56
C ARG A 277 4.67 23.55 17.36
N ASP A 278 3.86 24.48 16.88
CA ASP A 278 3.07 24.38 15.66
C ASP A 278 3.79 25.01 14.44
N ILE A 279 5.09 25.31 14.59
CA ILE A 279 5.86 26.07 13.60
C ILE A 279 6.59 25.13 12.63
N VAL A 280 7.29 24.13 13.13
CA VAL A 280 8.11 23.25 12.29
C VAL A 280 7.76 21.79 12.55
N ASN A 281 7.50 21.04 11.48
CA ASN A 281 7.31 19.60 11.50
C ASN A 281 8.25 18.96 10.50
N VAL A 282 9.11 18.05 10.96
CA VAL A 282 10.07 17.31 10.13
C VAL A 282 9.80 15.83 10.30
N LYS A 283 9.60 15.13 9.18
CA LYS A 283 9.51 13.66 9.11
C LYS A 283 10.56 13.18 8.12
N ALA A 284 11.46 12.33 8.58
CA ALA A 284 12.45 11.67 7.74
C ALA A 284 12.42 10.18 8.00
N ASN A 285 12.58 9.37 6.97
CA ASN A 285 12.84 7.95 7.11
C ASN A 285 13.76 7.48 6.00
N GLY A 286 14.44 6.38 6.26
CA GLY A 286 15.30 5.75 5.27
C GLY A 286 15.53 4.29 5.60
N HIS A 287 15.75 3.51 4.56
CA HIS A 287 15.96 2.08 4.65
C HIS A 287 17.14 1.66 3.79
N TYR A 288 17.82 0.63 4.21
CA TYR A 288 18.76 -0.13 3.40
C TYR A 288 18.32 -1.59 3.36
N TYR A 289 18.27 -2.18 2.16
CA TYR A 289 17.74 -3.50 1.88
C TYR A 289 18.81 -4.45 1.41
N PHE A 290 18.76 -5.68 1.93
CA PHE A 290 19.57 -6.82 1.53
C PHE A 290 18.65 -7.84 0.86
N TRP A 291 18.68 -7.87 -0.46
CA TRP A 291 17.85 -8.76 -1.26
C TRP A 291 18.59 -10.02 -1.66
N LYS A 292 17.92 -11.16 -1.67
CA LYS A 292 18.42 -12.40 -2.20
C LYS A 292 17.33 -13.17 -2.90
N ASN A 293 17.57 -13.62 -4.15
CA ASN A 293 16.74 -14.57 -4.86
C ASN A 293 16.99 -15.98 -4.30
N LEU A 294 15.92 -16.74 -4.10
CA LEU A 294 15.99 -18.10 -3.54
C LEU A 294 15.82 -19.17 -4.62
N SER A 295 15.21 -18.83 -5.75
CA SER A 295 14.89 -19.81 -6.80
C SER A 295 16.09 -20.13 -7.66
N GLU A 296 16.94 -19.14 -7.97
CA GLU A 296 18.09 -19.29 -8.85
C GLU A 296 19.19 -18.28 -8.51
N ASN A 297 20.35 -18.43 -9.11
CA ASN A 297 21.47 -17.49 -8.94
C ASN A 297 21.30 -16.26 -9.86
N ILE A 298 20.09 -15.70 -9.92
CA ILE A 298 19.73 -14.52 -10.71
C ILE A 298 19.67 -13.28 -9.80
N PRO A 299 19.99 -12.09 -10.35
CA PRO A 299 19.82 -10.83 -9.62
C PRO A 299 18.36 -10.61 -9.17
N VAL A 300 18.20 -9.77 -8.20
CA VAL A 300 16.87 -9.27 -7.80
C VAL A 300 16.58 -8.01 -8.61
N TYR A 301 15.50 -8.04 -9.39
CA TYR A 301 15.11 -6.96 -10.28
C TYR A 301 14.03 -6.05 -9.66
N ASP A 302 13.89 -4.85 -10.19
CA ASP A 302 12.90 -3.83 -9.81
C ASP A 302 12.92 -3.42 -8.33
N ARG A 303 13.94 -3.82 -7.58
CA ARG A 303 14.07 -3.56 -6.15
C ARG A 303 15.27 -2.68 -5.86
N PRO A 304 15.10 -1.49 -5.28
CA PRO A 304 16.22 -0.65 -4.85
C PRO A 304 16.89 -1.24 -3.61
N ASN A 305 18.18 -0.96 -3.43
CA ASN A 305 18.92 -1.34 -2.23
C ASN A 305 18.73 -0.34 -1.08
N TRP A 306 18.23 0.85 -1.36
CA TRP A 306 17.92 1.85 -0.34
C TRP A 306 16.85 2.83 -0.82
N ASP A 307 16.14 3.41 0.13
CA ASP A 307 15.26 4.55 -0.07
C ASP A 307 15.39 5.54 1.09
N ALA A 308 14.98 6.78 0.84
CA ALA A 308 14.87 7.81 1.85
C ALA A 308 13.75 8.80 1.49
N ASN A 309 12.99 9.22 2.49
CA ASN A 309 11.97 10.23 2.36
C ASN A 309 12.20 11.33 3.40
N LEU A 310 12.02 12.57 3.00
CA LEU A 310 12.10 13.74 3.86
C LEU A 310 10.95 14.69 3.59
N ARG A 311 10.12 14.92 4.60
CA ARG A 311 9.10 15.96 4.59
C ARG A 311 9.46 17.01 5.65
N VAL A 312 9.51 18.25 5.23
CA VAL A 312 9.68 19.42 6.09
C VAL A 312 8.48 20.34 5.87
N GLU A 313 7.84 20.74 6.94
CA GLU A 313 6.70 21.66 6.92
C GLU A 313 6.94 22.80 7.91
N VAL A 314 6.72 24.02 7.46
CA VAL A 314 6.87 25.25 8.24
C VAL A 314 5.59 26.04 8.18
N ASN A 315 4.96 26.25 9.34
CA ASN A 315 3.73 27.03 9.49
C ASN A 315 4.07 28.45 9.95
N ILE A 316 3.65 29.45 9.17
CA ILE A 316 3.87 30.86 9.44
C ILE A 316 2.52 31.51 9.74
N ASP A 317 2.39 32.14 10.89
CA ASP A 317 1.22 32.94 11.29
C ASP A 317 -0.14 32.23 11.24
N GLN A 318 -0.19 30.93 11.45
CA GLN A 318 -1.42 30.11 11.40
C GLN A 318 -2.17 30.17 10.07
N LYS A 319 -1.64 30.84 9.07
CA LYS A 319 -2.25 30.98 7.74
C LYS A 319 -1.44 30.39 6.62
N TRP A 320 -0.13 30.42 6.73
CA TRP A 320 0.78 29.89 5.72
C TRP A 320 1.39 28.58 6.19
N SER A 321 1.29 27.56 5.35
CA SER A 321 2.08 26.34 5.49
C SER A 321 2.95 26.19 4.23
N ILE A 322 4.27 26.12 4.41
CA ILE A 322 5.23 25.84 3.35
C ILE A 322 5.82 24.47 3.61
N TYR A 323 5.81 23.61 2.62
CA TYR A 323 6.33 22.26 2.79
C TYR A 323 7.25 21.84 1.64
N SER A 324 8.18 20.96 1.95
CA SER A 324 8.97 20.22 0.99
C SER A 324 8.77 18.74 1.24
N ASP A 325 8.48 17.98 0.18
CA ASP A 325 8.28 16.53 0.21
C ASP A 325 9.22 15.87 -0.79
N ASN A 326 10.21 15.13 -0.29
CA ASN A 326 11.33 14.66 -1.07
C ASN A 326 11.44 13.15 -0.97
N ARG A 327 11.57 12.48 -2.10
CA ARG A 327 11.79 11.04 -2.22
C ARG A 327 13.07 10.75 -2.97
N LEU A 328 13.90 9.92 -2.37
CA LEU A 328 15.13 9.40 -2.94
C LEU A 328 15.04 7.87 -2.97
N GLU A 329 15.50 7.26 -4.04
CA GLU A 329 15.46 5.80 -4.19
C GLU A 329 16.69 5.34 -4.97
N GLY A 330 17.36 4.29 -4.49
CA GLY A 330 18.56 3.74 -5.09
C GLY A 330 18.34 3.24 -6.51
N ALA A 331 19.43 3.10 -7.23
CA ALA A 331 19.41 2.45 -8.54
C ALA A 331 18.95 1.00 -8.39
N ARG A 332 18.28 0.48 -9.42
CA ARG A 332 17.76 -0.89 -9.48
C ARG A 332 18.03 -1.50 -10.84
N LEU A 333 17.99 -2.81 -10.93
CA LEU A 333 18.09 -3.53 -12.18
C LEU A 333 16.71 -3.74 -12.78
N ALA A 334 16.56 -3.57 -14.07
CA ALA A 334 15.40 -3.97 -14.84
C ALA A 334 15.75 -5.20 -15.67
N TYR A 335 14.84 -6.17 -15.68
CA TYR A 335 14.99 -7.36 -16.51
C TYR A 335 14.40 -7.10 -17.90
N THR A 336 15.22 -7.31 -18.94
CA THR A 336 14.77 -7.18 -20.32
C THR A 336 15.11 -8.45 -21.12
N THR A 337 14.44 -8.65 -22.25
CA THR A 337 14.68 -9.82 -23.12
C THR A 337 16.05 -9.81 -23.79
N LEU A 338 16.78 -8.70 -23.80
CA LEU A 338 18.10 -8.58 -24.42
C LEU A 338 19.22 -8.65 -23.40
N GLN A 339 19.13 -7.87 -22.33
CA GLN A 339 20.14 -7.77 -21.27
C GLN A 339 19.57 -7.11 -20.05
N ASP A 340 20.26 -7.25 -18.90
CA ASP A 340 19.91 -6.52 -17.69
C ASP A 340 20.27 -5.04 -17.84
N GLU A 341 19.33 -4.17 -17.51
CA GLU A 341 19.52 -2.73 -17.60
C GLU A 341 19.49 -2.07 -16.21
N LYS A 342 20.41 -1.16 -15.97
CA LYS A 342 20.47 -0.42 -14.73
C LYS A 342 19.63 0.85 -14.81
N LEU A 343 18.53 0.88 -14.09
CA LEU A 343 17.75 2.08 -13.88
C LEU A 343 18.46 2.99 -12.88
N ARG A 344 18.56 4.26 -13.24
CA ARG A 344 19.24 5.25 -12.39
C ARG A 344 18.46 5.55 -11.11
N THR A 345 19.16 6.13 -10.14
CA THR A 345 18.58 6.62 -8.88
C THR A 345 17.44 7.60 -9.14
N THR A 346 16.31 7.39 -8.48
CA THR A 346 15.18 8.30 -8.43
C THR A 346 15.46 9.43 -7.46
N ILE A 347 15.25 10.67 -7.91
CA ILE A 347 15.31 11.88 -7.08
C ILE A 347 14.06 12.70 -7.42
N ASP A 348 13.09 12.69 -6.53
CA ASP A 348 11.84 13.42 -6.68
C ASP A 348 11.73 14.46 -5.56
N LEU A 349 11.92 15.72 -5.92
CA LEU A 349 11.91 16.84 -4.98
C LEU A 349 10.73 17.76 -5.28
N ASN A 350 9.88 17.96 -4.28
CA ASN A 350 8.65 18.72 -4.38
C ASN A 350 8.62 19.81 -3.32
N ILE A 351 8.10 20.96 -3.68
CA ILE A 351 7.84 22.08 -2.76
C ILE A 351 6.43 22.58 -2.95
N GLY A 352 5.77 22.94 -1.86
CA GLY A 352 4.42 23.49 -1.91
C GLY A 352 4.19 24.55 -0.85
N ALA A 353 3.15 25.31 -1.05
CA ALA A 353 2.65 26.28 -0.10
C ALA A 353 1.13 26.22 -0.04
N GLU A 354 0.58 26.36 1.14
CA GLU A 354 -0.85 26.45 1.42
C GLU A 354 -1.13 27.76 2.14
N TYR A 355 -2.27 28.36 1.83
CA TYR A 355 -2.72 29.59 2.47
C TYR A 355 -4.19 29.51 2.88
N ASP A 356 -4.45 29.65 4.18
CA ASP A 356 -5.79 29.73 4.74
C ASP A 356 -6.33 31.16 4.57
N ILE A 357 -7.16 31.38 3.53
CA ILE A 357 -7.83 32.67 3.32
C ILE A 357 -8.75 32.96 4.51
N ASN A 358 -9.50 31.96 4.91
CA ASN A 358 -10.33 31.96 6.10
C ASN A 358 -10.61 30.50 6.54
N ARG A 359 -11.40 30.31 7.62
CA ARG A 359 -11.74 28.98 8.16
C ARG A 359 -12.44 28.03 7.18
N TRP A 360 -12.95 28.54 6.05
CA TRP A 360 -13.71 27.79 5.07
C TRP A 360 -12.94 27.54 3.78
N LEU A 361 -11.95 28.38 3.48
CA LEU A 361 -11.28 28.38 2.19
C LEU A 361 -9.76 28.38 2.35
N ASN A 362 -9.14 27.31 1.88
CA ASN A 362 -7.71 27.13 1.73
C ASN A 362 -7.35 27.07 0.24
N VAL A 363 -6.25 27.70 -0.14
CA VAL A 363 -5.67 27.62 -1.49
C VAL A 363 -4.27 27.02 -1.39
N TYR A 364 -3.90 26.22 -2.37
CA TYR A 364 -2.58 25.60 -2.37
C TYR A 364 -1.92 25.66 -3.74
N LEU A 365 -0.61 25.60 -3.67
CA LEU A 365 0.29 25.65 -4.80
C LEU A 365 1.40 24.61 -4.59
N GLN A 366 1.69 23.80 -5.61
CA GLN A 366 2.76 22.82 -5.54
C GLN A 366 3.56 22.82 -6.84
N LEU A 367 4.88 22.80 -6.71
CA LEU A 367 5.83 22.56 -7.77
C LEU A 367 6.43 21.17 -7.54
N GLY A 368 6.06 20.23 -8.39
CA GLY A 368 6.53 18.83 -8.31
C GLY A 368 7.73 18.61 -9.22
N ASN A 369 8.65 17.78 -8.76
CA ASN A 369 9.89 17.42 -9.45
C ASN A 369 10.61 18.67 -9.98
N TYR A 370 10.88 19.66 -9.10
CA TYR A 370 11.43 20.96 -9.50
C TYR A 370 12.83 20.89 -10.12
N LEU A 371 13.55 19.76 -9.95
CA LEU A 371 14.80 19.52 -10.67
C LEU A 371 14.57 19.10 -12.14
N HIS A 372 13.33 18.99 -12.58
CA HIS A 372 12.96 18.54 -13.93
C HIS A 372 13.63 17.19 -14.31
N ARG A 373 13.82 16.31 -13.35
CA ARG A 373 14.44 15.01 -13.58
C ARG A 373 13.43 14.01 -14.13
N LYS A 374 13.78 13.32 -15.19
CA LYS A 374 13.05 12.13 -15.64
C LYS A 374 13.50 10.95 -14.81
N ASN A 375 12.73 10.57 -13.80
CA ASN A 375 13.04 9.44 -12.95
C ASN A 375 12.43 8.17 -13.55
N PRO A 376 13.19 7.07 -13.69
CA PRO A 376 12.64 5.85 -14.27
C PRO A 376 11.62 5.22 -13.29
N ILE A 377 10.39 5.02 -13.76
CA ILE A 377 9.37 4.24 -13.06
C ILE A 377 9.60 2.77 -13.39
N TYR A 378 9.69 2.48 -14.69
CA TYR A 378 10.00 1.17 -15.25
C TYR A 378 10.97 1.37 -16.43
N TYR A 379 11.52 0.30 -16.94
CA TYR A 379 12.33 0.37 -18.16
C TYR A 379 11.52 1.03 -19.29
N GLY A 380 12.07 2.08 -19.89
CA GLY A 380 11.40 2.84 -20.96
C GLY A 380 10.30 3.82 -20.52
N TYR A 381 9.93 3.85 -19.24
CA TYR A 381 8.93 4.78 -18.72
C TYR A 381 9.49 5.63 -17.59
N ASP A 382 9.56 6.90 -17.83
CA ASP A 382 10.02 7.90 -16.86
C ASP A 382 8.84 8.66 -16.22
N THR A 383 9.07 9.24 -15.06
CA THR A 383 8.15 10.17 -14.44
C THR A 383 7.98 11.43 -15.30
N GLN A 384 6.88 12.12 -15.09
CA GLN A 384 6.69 13.49 -15.59
C GLN A 384 7.82 14.37 -15.02
N GLY A 385 8.37 15.25 -15.88
CA GLY A 385 9.32 16.27 -15.44
C GLY A 385 8.69 17.28 -14.48
N CYS A 386 9.29 18.47 -14.39
CA CYS A 386 8.73 19.54 -13.55
C CYS A 386 7.27 19.82 -13.91
N HIS A 387 6.41 19.85 -12.92
CA HIS A 387 4.99 20.06 -13.07
C HIS A 387 4.46 20.96 -11.95
N PHE A 388 3.37 21.63 -12.25
CA PHE A 388 2.74 22.60 -11.38
C PHE A 388 1.31 22.16 -11.07
N LEU A 389 0.92 22.24 -9.81
CA LEU A 389 -0.43 21.97 -9.34
C LEU A 389 -0.92 23.15 -8.49
N ALA A 390 -2.10 23.65 -8.79
CA ALA A 390 -2.79 24.63 -7.98
C ALA A 390 -4.22 24.19 -7.71
N GLY A 391 -4.74 24.48 -6.54
CA GLY A 391 -6.10 24.13 -6.19
C GLY A 391 -6.63 24.90 -4.99
N MET A 392 -7.88 24.64 -4.70
CA MET A 392 -8.55 25.19 -3.52
C MET A 392 -9.34 24.09 -2.80
N LYS A 393 -9.41 24.21 -1.49
CA LYS A 393 -10.22 23.36 -0.61
C LYS A 393 -11.24 24.24 0.10
N TYR A 394 -12.50 23.89 -0.05
CA TYR A 394 -13.60 24.55 0.66
C TYR A 394 -14.22 23.58 1.67
N VAL A 395 -14.42 24.07 2.89
CA VAL A 395 -15.02 23.30 3.99
C VAL A 395 -16.35 23.95 4.33
N PHE A 396 -17.43 23.17 4.32
CA PHE A 396 -18.81 23.64 4.60
C PHE A 396 -19.12 23.64 6.09
#